data_b99e7a635fbc7e8127e137e8dd50fca7
#
_entry.id   b99e7a635fbc7e8127e137e8dd50fca7
#
_cell.length_a   1.000
_cell.length_b   1.000
_cell.length_c   1.000
_cell.angle_alpha   90.00
_cell.angle_beta   90.00
_cell.angle_gamma   90.00
#
_symmetry.space_group_name_H-M   'P 1'
#
loop_
_entity.id
_entity.type
_entity.pdbx_description
1 polymer ?
#
loop_
_entity_poly.entity_id
_entity_poly.type
_entity_poly.pdbx_seq_one_letter_code
_entity_poly.pdbx_strand_id
1 'polypeptide(L)'
;MDFFRFERDIPFMRWGRFSLVLSLLISILSAYFIASKGLNLGVDFTGGTVMEISYDKAVDLAQIRGVLAEQGLSDATVQNFGTSREVLIRLPVKHEFSGGNLSEIVMSALKQNDPAAEMQRTEFVGPQVGQELLENGALALLFVSLGIVAYLAARFEWKFGVAGIVANLHDVIVILGCFAFFQWEFSLTVLAAVLAVLGYSVNESVVIFDRIRENFRKLRKADITRVIDNAITLTMSRTIMTHGSTQMVVISMLLFGGEVLYYFALALTIGILFGIYSSIMVASPILILLGVKREDLIKPERKQQEEAVP
;
A
#
# COMPACT_ATOMS: atom_id res chain seq x y z
N MET A 1 4.11 30.60 -4.46
CA MET A 1 4.79 30.40 -5.75
C MET A 1 4.17 29.15 -6.38
N ASP A 2 3.42 29.34 -7.47
CA ASP A 2 2.80 28.22 -8.20
C ASP A 2 3.84 27.73 -9.22
N PHE A 3 4.69 26.79 -8.83
CA PHE A 3 5.71 26.20 -9.70
C PHE A 3 5.12 25.50 -10.93
N PHE A 4 3.88 24.99 -10.81
CA PHE A 4 3.15 24.33 -11.89
C PHE A 4 1.79 25.01 -12.07
N ARG A 5 1.71 26.02 -12.94
CA ARG A 5 0.45 26.66 -13.29
C ARG A 5 -0.04 26.14 -14.62
N PHE A 6 -1.09 25.33 -14.60
CA PHE A 6 -1.73 24.85 -15.82
C PHE A 6 -2.71 25.93 -16.33
N GLU A 7 -2.46 26.47 -17.50
CA GLU A 7 -3.30 27.53 -18.10
C GLU A 7 -4.56 26.97 -18.77
N ARG A 8 -4.58 25.68 -19.10
CA ARG A 8 -5.69 25.00 -19.76
C ARG A 8 -6.12 23.77 -18.97
N ASP A 9 -7.44 23.52 -18.97
CA ASP A 9 -8.00 22.30 -18.37
C ASP A 9 -7.47 21.06 -19.11
N ILE A 10 -6.94 20.11 -18.36
CA ILE A 10 -6.46 18.83 -18.89
C ILE A 10 -7.67 17.87 -18.97
N PRO A 11 -7.97 17.30 -20.15
CA PRO A 11 -9.16 16.47 -20.34
C PRO A 11 -8.98 15.04 -19.81
N PHE A 12 -8.85 14.86 -18.51
CA PHE A 12 -8.69 13.56 -17.85
C PHE A 12 -9.86 12.62 -18.11
N MET A 13 -11.08 13.15 -18.04
CA MET A 13 -12.31 12.34 -18.16
C MET A 13 -12.55 11.82 -19.56
N ARG A 14 -11.83 12.32 -20.58
CA ARG A 14 -11.80 11.72 -21.90
C ARG A 14 -11.36 10.26 -21.86
N TRP A 15 -10.45 9.93 -20.95
CA TRP A 15 -9.90 8.58 -20.74
C TRP A 15 -10.60 7.84 -19.62
N GLY A 16 -11.59 8.44 -18.96
CA GLY A 16 -12.22 7.91 -17.74
C GLY A 16 -12.81 6.50 -17.90
N ARG A 17 -13.47 6.21 -19.04
CA ARG A 17 -14.01 4.86 -19.30
C ARG A 17 -12.90 3.83 -19.50
N PHE A 18 -11.86 4.19 -20.25
CA PHE A 18 -10.72 3.32 -20.48
C PHE A 18 -9.98 3.03 -19.17
N SER A 19 -9.73 4.05 -18.36
CA SER A 19 -9.07 3.89 -17.07
C SER A 19 -9.86 3.01 -16.10
N LEU A 20 -11.19 3.13 -16.07
CA LEU A 20 -12.03 2.24 -15.24
C LEU A 20 -11.93 0.78 -15.67
N VAL A 21 -11.97 0.51 -16.98
CA VAL A 21 -11.81 -0.86 -17.49
C VAL A 21 -10.42 -1.40 -17.14
N LEU A 22 -9.37 -0.58 -17.34
CA LEU A 22 -8.00 -0.96 -16.99
C LEU A 22 -7.86 -1.23 -15.48
N SER A 23 -8.39 -0.36 -14.63
CA SER A 23 -8.37 -0.52 -13.17
C SER A 23 -9.12 -1.76 -12.71
N LEU A 24 -10.27 -2.07 -13.34
CA LEU A 24 -11.01 -3.28 -13.07
C LEU A 24 -10.20 -4.53 -13.43
N LEU A 25 -9.53 -4.52 -14.59
CA LEU A 25 -8.67 -5.63 -15.02
C LEU A 25 -7.48 -5.82 -14.07
N ILE A 26 -6.82 -4.72 -13.67
CA ILE A 26 -5.73 -4.76 -12.70
C ILE A 26 -6.22 -5.34 -11.36
N SER A 27 -7.39 -4.89 -10.88
CA SER A 27 -7.97 -5.38 -9.61
C SER A 27 -8.32 -6.87 -9.68
N ILE A 28 -8.92 -7.33 -10.79
CA ILE A 28 -9.24 -8.75 -11.00
C ILE A 28 -7.95 -9.58 -11.05
N LEU A 29 -6.93 -9.12 -11.77
CA LEU A 29 -5.63 -9.80 -11.86
C LEU A 29 -4.94 -9.86 -10.49
N SER A 30 -4.97 -8.76 -9.74
CA SER A 30 -4.45 -8.71 -8.37
C SER A 30 -5.17 -9.69 -7.44
N ALA A 31 -6.50 -9.70 -7.47
CA ALA A 31 -7.31 -10.65 -6.70
C ALA A 31 -7.03 -12.11 -7.10
N TYR A 32 -6.84 -12.38 -8.40
CA TYR A 32 -6.45 -13.69 -8.88
C TYR A 32 -5.09 -14.15 -8.30
N PHE A 33 -4.06 -13.28 -8.28
CA PHE A 33 -2.76 -13.63 -7.71
C PHE A 33 -2.82 -13.80 -6.20
N ILE A 34 -3.57 -12.98 -5.49
CA ILE A 34 -3.80 -13.14 -4.06
C ILE A 34 -4.46 -14.49 -3.77
N ALA A 35 -5.46 -14.89 -4.56
CA ALA A 35 -6.17 -16.15 -4.35
C ALA A 35 -5.36 -17.39 -4.78
N SER A 36 -4.58 -17.29 -5.86
CA SER A 36 -3.87 -18.44 -6.47
C SER A 36 -2.51 -18.71 -5.85
N LYS A 37 -1.73 -17.65 -5.58
CA LYS A 37 -0.38 -17.75 -5.00
C LYS A 37 -0.35 -17.47 -3.50
N GLY A 38 -1.31 -16.69 -2.99
CA GLY A 38 -1.28 -16.14 -1.64
C GLY A 38 -0.21 -15.07 -1.46
N LEU A 39 -0.15 -14.51 -0.26
CA LEU A 39 0.93 -13.62 0.16
C LEU A 39 2.08 -14.45 0.73
N ASN A 40 3.31 -14.06 0.41
CA ASN A 40 4.52 -14.61 1.04
C ASN A 40 4.68 -13.96 2.42
N LEU A 41 4.00 -14.51 3.42
CA LEU A 41 3.99 -13.97 4.78
C LEU A 41 5.36 -14.11 5.44
N GLY A 42 5.85 -13.02 6.02
CA GLY A 42 7.06 -13.01 6.84
C GLY A 42 6.90 -13.78 8.16
N VAL A 43 8.03 -13.97 8.85
CA VAL A 43 8.04 -14.66 10.15
C VAL A 43 7.21 -13.93 11.22
N ASP A 44 6.95 -12.65 11.06
CA ASP A 44 6.05 -11.87 11.93
C ASP A 44 4.67 -12.53 12.04
N PHE A 45 4.20 -13.16 10.97
CA PHE A 45 2.88 -13.77 10.87
C PHE A 45 2.90 -15.28 10.94
N THR A 46 3.97 -15.92 10.44
CA THR A 46 4.06 -17.39 10.41
C THR A 46 4.73 -17.97 11.64
N GLY A 47 5.41 -17.12 12.41
CA GLY A 47 6.36 -17.58 13.41
C GLY A 47 7.63 -18.14 12.78
N GLY A 48 8.71 -18.25 13.55
CA GLY A 48 9.99 -18.77 13.10
C GLY A 48 11.16 -17.97 13.62
N THR A 49 12.36 -18.30 13.10
CA THR A 49 13.60 -17.58 13.41
C THR A 49 14.13 -16.94 12.14
N VAL A 50 14.51 -15.67 12.23
CA VAL A 50 15.26 -14.97 11.19
C VAL A 50 16.68 -14.73 11.70
N MET A 51 17.66 -15.04 10.87
CA MET A 51 19.07 -14.81 11.16
C MET A 51 19.69 -13.99 10.03
N GLU A 52 20.35 -12.90 10.37
CA GLU A 52 21.18 -12.10 9.47
C GLU A 52 22.64 -12.47 9.70
N ILE A 53 23.30 -12.96 8.67
CA ILE A 53 24.67 -13.45 8.74
C ILE A 53 25.52 -12.72 7.71
N SER A 54 26.65 -12.21 8.16
CA SER A 54 27.63 -11.50 7.33
C SER A 54 28.86 -12.39 7.11
N TYR A 55 29.46 -12.26 5.95
CA TYR A 55 30.67 -12.94 5.51
C TYR A 55 31.69 -11.96 4.95
N ASP A 56 32.98 -12.31 5.03
CA ASP A 56 34.05 -11.46 4.47
C ASP A 56 34.01 -11.40 2.93
N LYS A 57 33.47 -12.44 2.29
CA LYS A 57 33.41 -12.58 0.83
C LYS A 57 31.98 -12.89 0.37
N ALA A 58 31.75 -12.69 -0.94
CA ALA A 58 30.49 -13.13 -1.56
C ALA A 58 30.29 -14.63 -1.38
N VAL A 59 29.10 -15.04 -0.96
CA VAL A 59 28.77 -16.41 -0.59
C VAL A 59 27.83 -17.03 -1.63
N ASP A 60 28.03 -18.31 -1.89
CA ASP A 60 27.10 -19.12 -2.68
C ASP A 60 25.93 -19.59 -1.79
N LEU A 61 24.73 -19.10 -2.09
CA LEU A 61 23.52 -19.50 -1.38
C LEU A 61 23.22 -21.00 -1.50
N ALA A 62 23.66 -21.66 -2.57
CA ALA A 62 23.47 -23.12 -2.73
C ALA A 62 24.30 -23.90 -1.69
N GLN A 63 25.50 -23.43 -1.38
CA GLN A 63 26.35 -24.00 -0.35
C GLN A 63 25.71 -23.89 1.04
N ILE A 64 25.17 -22.69 1.39
CA ILE A 64 24.48 -22.48 2.67
C ILE A 64 23.26 -23.40 2.79
N ARG A 65 22.44 -23.50 1.71
CA ARG A 65 21.28 -24.42 1.70
C ARG A 65 21.72 -25.89 1.90
N GLY A 66 22.84 -26.29 1.32
CA GLY A 66 23.42 -27.63 1.53
C GLY A 66 23.75 -27.87 3.01
N VAL A 67 24.47 -26.95 3.64
CA VAL A 67 24.83 -27.03 5.08
C VAL A 67 23.59 -27.12 5.95
N LEU A 68 22.57 -26.31 5.68
CA LEU A 68 21.30 -26.32 6.44
C LEU A 68 20.51 -27.62 6.23
N ALA A 69 20.51 -28.17 5.01
CA ALA A 69 19.86 -29.43 4.69
C ALA A 69 20.50 -30.62 5.46
N GLU A 70 21.83 -30.64 5.62
CA GLU A 70 22.56 -31.63 6.42
C GLU A 70 22.13 -31.58 7.90
N GLN A 71 21.73 -30.43 8.40
CA GLN A 71 21.21 -30.26 9.77
C GLN A 71 19.70 -30.54 9.87
N GLY A 72 19.07 -31.08 8.82
CA GLY A 72 17.64 -31.34 8.79
C GLY A 72 16.76 -30.08 8.61
N LEU A 73 17.35 -28.97 8.18
CA LEU A 73 16.70 -27.66 7.97
C LEU A 73 16.49 -27.36 6.47
N SER A 74 16.04 -28.36 5.70
CA SER A 74 15.76 -28.25 4.27
C SER A 74 14.69 -27.22 3.92
N ASP A 75 13.80 -26.88 4.88
CA ASP A 75 12.71 -25.92 4.72
C ASP A 75 13.18 -24.47 4.96
N ALA A 76 14.46 -24.27 5.27
CA ALA A 76 15.03 -22.95 5.47
C ALA A 76 15.03 -22.16 4.16
N THR A 77 14.57 -20.91 4.22
CA THR A 77 14.70 -19.96 3.11
C THR A 77 16.01 -19.20 3.27
N VAL A 78 16.84 -19.21 2.23
CA VAL A 78 18.13 -18.52 2.22
C VAL A 78 18.17 -17.55 1.04
N GLN A 79 18.42 -16.27 1.31
CA GLN A 79 18.51 -15.22 0.31
C GLN A 79 19.62 -14.22 0.65
N ASN A 80 20.12 -13.50 -0.37
CA ASN A 80 21.01 -12.37 -0.10
C ASN A 80 20.26 -11.24 0.61
N PHE A 81 20.97 -10.52 1.47
CA PHE A 81 20.43 -9.42 2.25
C PHE A 81 21.30 -8.17 2.03
N GLY A 82 20.86 -7.27 1.17
CA GLY A 82 21.58 -6.05 0.79
C GLY A 82 22.78 -6.30 -0.13
N THR A 83 23.75 -7.05 0.33
CA THR A 83 24.97 -7.34 -0.42
C THR A 83 25.13 -8.85 -0.68
N SER A 84 26.05 -9.21 -1.59
CA SER A 84 26.38 -10.63 -1.81
C SER A 84 27.15 -11.28 -0.66
N ARG A 85 27.52 -10.50 0.36
CA ARG A 85 28.23 -10.97 1.56
C ARG A 85 27.29 -11.12 2.77
N GLU A 86 26.08 -10.61 2.67
CA GLU A 86 25.08 -10.69 3.74
C GLU A 86 23.97 -11.62 3.33
N VAL A 87 23.60 -12.49 4.23
CA VAL A 87 22.62 -13.56 3.97
C VAL A 87 21.55 -13.54 5.05
N LEU A 88 20.31 -13.55 4.63
CA LEU A 88 19.14 -13.74 5.48
C LEU A 88 18.70 -15.18 5.42
N ILE A 89 18.66 -15.82 6.59
CA ILE A 89 18.17 -17.18 6.75
C ILE A 89 16.88 -17.13 7.56
N ARG A 90 15.81 -17.69 7.00
CA ARG A 90 14.53 -17.87 7.70
C ARG A 90 14.31 -19.34 7.97
N LEU A 91 14.02 -19.65 9.21
CA LEU A 91 13.79 -20.98 9.72
C LEU A 91 12.34 -21.05 10.20
N PRO A 92 11.49 -21.89 9.58
CA PRO A 92 10.14 -22.09 10.08
C PRO A 92 10.17 -22.75 11.46
N VAL A 93 9.08 -22.58 12.22
CA VAL A 93 8.96 -23.24 13.54
C VAL A 93 8.95 -24.75 13.36
N LYS A 94 9.91 -25.44 13.99
CA LYS A 94 9.91 -26.89 14.14
C LYS A 94 9.75 -27.23 15.61
N HIS A 95 8.83 -28.14 15.94
CA HIS A 95 8.56 -28.55 17.29
C HIS A 95 9.76 -29.24 18.00
N GLU A 96 10.73 -29.68 17.23
CA GLU A 96 11.94 -30.38 17.73
C GLU A 96 12.99 -29.41 18.27
N PHE A 97 12.91 -28.12 17.96
CA PHE A 97 13.92 -27.12 18.35
C PHE A 97 13.26 -25.99 19.14
N SER A 98 13.74 -25.71 20.33
CA SER A 98 13.43 -24.47 21.04
C SER A 98 14.19 -23.31 20.40
N GLY A 99 13.53 -22.18 20.17
CA GLY A 99 14.06 -21.07 19.34
C GLY A 99 15.47 -20.56 19.68
N GLY A 100 15.92 -20.65 20.94
CA GLY A 100 17.28 -20.26 21.33
C GLY A 100 18.36 -21.22 20.83
N ASN A 101 18.10 -22.50 20.84
CA ASN A 101 19.09 -23.52 20.44
C ASN A 101 19.25 -23.60 18.92
N LEU A 102 18.21 -23.23 18.14
CA LEU A 102 18.24 -23.33 16.69
C LEU A 102 19.25 -22.36 16.05
N SER A 103 19.34 -21.15 16.56
CA SER A 103 20.30 -20.14 16.08
C SER A 103 21.75 -20.57 16.33
N GLU A 104 22.02 -21.20 17.47
CA GLU A 104 23.35 -21.70 17.81
C GLU A 104 23.75 -22.90 16.95
N ILE A 105 22.81 -23.83 16.69
CA ILE A 105 23.03 -24.97 15.80
C ILE A 105 23.38 -24.50 14.38
N VAL A 106 22.56 -23.59 13.83
CA VAL A 106 22.79 -23.02 12.50
C VAL A 106 24.13 -22.31 12.45
N MET A 107 24.42 -21.47 13.43
CA MET A 107 25.66 -20.70 13.46
C MET A 107 26.89 -21.58 13.58
N SER A 108 26.83 -22.67 14.39
CA SER A 108 27.93 -23.62 14.51
C SER A 108 28.17 -24.39 13.21
N ALA A 109 27.12 -24.79 12.51
CA ALA A 109 27.22 -25.49 11.22
C ALA A 109 27.82 -24.54 10.13
N LEU A 110 27.38 -23.29 10.08
CA LEU A 110 27.90 -22.31 9.14
C LEU A 110 29.36 -21.97 9.41
N LYS A 111 29.76 -21.79 10.67
CA LYS A 111 31.17 -21.55 11.08
C LYS A 111 32.11 -22.72 10.79
N GLN A 112 31.61 -23.95 10.82
CA GLN A 112 32.40 -25.11 10.42
C GLN A 112 32.72 -25.08 8.93
N ASN A 113 31.80 -24.55 8.12
CA ASN A 113 31.98 -24.45 6.68
C ASN A 113 32.76 -23.18 6.29
N ASP A 114 32.48 -22.05 6.92
CA ASP A 114 33.18 -20.78 6.76
C ASP A 114 33.37 -20.09 8.12
N PRO A 115 34.58 -20.10 8.69
CA PRO A 115 34.88 -19.45 9.96
C PRO A 115 34.62 -17.94 10.00
N ALA A 116 34.55 -17.29 8.82
CA ALA A 116 34.27 -15.84 8.70
C ALA A 116 32.77 -15.53 8.86
N ALA A 117 31.89 -16.52 9.03
CA ALA A 117 30.48 -16.30 9.26
C ALA A 117 30.25 -15.60 10.61
N GLU A 118 29.66 -14.42 10.60
CA GLU A 118 29.29 -13.65 11.78
C GLU A 118 27.79 -13.38 11.83
N MET A 119 27.15 -13.70 12.96
CA MET A 119 25.75 -13.38 13.18
C MET A 119 25.61 -11.91 13.53
N GLN A 120 24.90 -11.16 12.70
CA GLN A 120 24.61 -9.75 12.89
C GLN A 120 23.35 -9.56 13.74
N ARG A 121 22.32 -10.36 13.44
CA ARG A 121 21.00 -10.25 14.08
C ARG A 121 20.32 -11.61 14.11
N THR A 122 19.57 -11.88 15.16
CA THR A 122 18.64 -12.99 15.22
C THR A 122 17.34 -12.52 15.85
N GLU A 123 16.23 -12.92 15.27
CA GLU A 123 14.88 -12.65 15.76
C GLU A 123 14.10 -13.96 15.81
N PHE A 124 13.36 -14.15 16.87
CA PHE A 124 12.48 -15.29 17.04
C PHE A 124 11.06 -14.83 17.34
N VAL A 125 10.11 -15.31 16.55
CA VAL A 125 8.68 -15.08 16.75
C VAL A 125 8.03 -16.44 17.04
N GLY A 126 7.41 -16.56 18.19
CA GLY A 126 6.65 -17.78 18.52
C GLY A 126 5.39 -17.91 17.63
N PRO A 127 4.94 -19.13 17.29
CA PRO A 127 3.78 -19.35 16.40
C PRO A 127 2.51 -18.65 16.89
N GLN A 128 2.27 -18.67 18.20
CA GLN A 128 1.10 -18.04 18.81
C GLN A 128 1.14 -16.51 18.61
N VAL A 129 2.31 -15.91 18.80
CA VAL A 129 2.51 -14.46 18.60
C VAL A 129 2.31 -14.11 17.12
N GLY A 130 2.84 -14.91 16.19
CA GLY A 130 2.66 -14.72 14.76
C GLY A 130 1.17 -14.75 14.35
N GLN A 131 0.41 -15.71 14.87
CA GLN A 131 -1.02 -15.80 14.62
C GLN A 131 -1.77 -14.57 15.21
N GLU A 132 -1.47 -14.16 16.44
CA GLU A 132 -2.05 -12.96 17.05
C GLU A 132 -1.76 -11.69 16.22
N LEU A 133 -0.54 -11.56 15.70
CA LEU A 133 -0.17 -10.43 14.84
C LEU A 133 -0.91 -10.46 13.50
N LEU A 134 -1.14 -11.63 12.91
CA LEU A 134 -1.93 -11.76 11.68
C LEU A 134 -3.39 -11.37 11.90
N GLU A 135 -4.01 -11.87 12.96
CA GLU A 135 -5.39 -11.54 13.33
C GLU A 135 -5.55 -10.04 13.63
N ASN A 136 -4.66 -9.49 14.46
CA ASN A 136 -4.66 -8.06 14.79
C ASN A 136 -4.40 -7.18 13.56
N GLY A 137 -3.52 -7.62 12.65
CA GLY A 137 -3.25 -6.93 11.39
C GLY A 137 -4.47 -6.90 10.46
N ALA A 138 -5.19 -8.02 10.34
CA ALA A 138 -6.43 -8.09 9.58
C ALA A 138 -7.52 -7.20 10.20
N LEU A 139 -7.65 -7.21 11.53
CA LEU A 139 -8.56 -6.33 12.26
C LEU A 139 -8.20 -4.85 12.07
N ALA A 140 -6.91 -4.49 12.11
CA ALA A 140 -6.45 -3.12 11.87
C ALA A 140 -6.85 -2.63 10.46
N LEU A 141 -6.65 -3.45 9.42
CA LEU A 141 -7.10 -3.14 8.05
C LEU A 141 -8.61 -2.94 8.00
N LEU A 142 -9.37 -3.80 8.65
CA LEU A 142 -10.83 -3.70 8.70
C LEU A 142 -11.28 -2.41 9.42
N PHE A 143 -10.77 -2.14 10.62
CA PHE A 143 -11.16 -0.96 11.38
C PHE A 143 -10.77 0.36 10.71
N VAL A 144 -9.56 0.43 10.12
CA VAL A 144 -9.14 1.60 9.35
C VAL A 144 -10.05 1.80 8.14
N SER A 145 -10.37 0.73 7.40
CA SER A 145 -11.27 0.79 6.25
C SER A 145 -12.68 1.26 6.66
N LEU A 146 -13.24 0.72 7.75
CA LEU A 146 -14.53 1.15 8.28
C LEU A 146 -14.49 2.61 8.77
N GLY A 147 -13.41 3.03 9.41
CA GLY A 147 -13.20 4.42 9.81
C GLY A 147 -13.19 5.37 8.62
N ILE A 148 -12.53 5.00 7.54
CA ILE A 148 -12.52 5.77 6.29
C ILE A 148 -13.92 5.84 5.66
N VAL A 149 -14.64 4.72 5.62
CA VAL A 149 -16.03 4.67 5.14
C VAL A 149 -16.91 5.63 5.96
N ALA A 150 -16.84 5.55 7.29
CA ALA A 150 -17.58 6.42 8.19
C ALA A 150 -17.22 7.91 7.99
N TYR A 151 -15.91 8.21 7.86
CA TYR A 151 -15.45 9.57 7.60
C TYR A 151 -15.97 10.11 6.26
N LEU A 152 -15.88 9.36 5.18
CA LEU A 152 -16.36 9.78 3.86
C LEU A 152 -17.87 9.93 3.84
N ALA A 153 -18.62 9.03 4.51
CA ALA A 153 -20.07 9.11 4.62
C ALA A 153 -20.53 10.34 5.42
N ALA A 154 -19.79 10.73 6.45
CA ALA A 154 -20.09 11.92 7.23
C ALA A 154 -19.69 13.24 6.52
N ARG A 155 -18.61 13.19 5.71
CA ARG A 155 -18.02 14.38 5.09
C ARG A 155 -18.61 14.74 3.73
N PHE A 156 -19.08 13.73 2.99
CA PHE A 156 -19.53 13.85 1.61
C PHE A 156 -20.91 13.20 1.39
N GLU A 157 -21.57 13.58 0.30
CA GLU A 157 -22.75 12.87 -0.20
C GLU A 157 -22.36 11.44 -0.63
N TRP A 158 -23.32 10.52 -0.56
CA TRP A 158 -23.10 9.08 -0.76
C TRP A 158 -22.34 8.72 -2.07
N LYS A 159 -22.56 9.47 -3.17
CA LYS A 159 -21.88 9.23 -4.45
C LYS A 159 -20.36 9.43 -4.34
N PHE A 160 -19.93 10.48 -3.65
CA PHE A 160 -18.52 10.74 -3.36
C PHE A 160 -17.95 9.71 -2.40
N GLY A 161 -18.71 9.34 -1.37
CA GLY A 161 -18.33 8.28 -0.45
C GLY A 161 -18.05 6.96 -1.16
N VAL A 162 -18.99 6.51 -1.99
CA VAL A 162 -18.83 5.27 -2.78
C VAL A 162 -17.61 5.36 -3.71
N ALA A 163 -17.46 6.46 -4.45
CA ALA A 163 -16.34 6.64 -5.36
C ALA A 163 -14.98 6.59 -4.62
N GLY A 164 -14.87 7.27 -3.47
CA GLY A 164 -13.66 7.27 -2.65
C GLY A 164 -13.34 5.90 -2.04
N ILE A 165 -14.35 5.17 -1.55
CA ILE A 165 -14.18 3.81 -1.01
C ILE A 165 -13.69 2.85 -2.10
N VAL A 166 -14.29 2.87 -3.29
CA VAL A 166 -13.87 2.00 -4.40
C VAL A 166 -12.43 2.30 -4.82
N ALA A 167 -12.03 3.58 -4.92
CA ALA A 167 -10.66 3.96 -5.24
C ALA A 167 -9.67 3.49 -4.16
N ASN A 168 -10.04 3.62 -2.89
CA ASN A 168 -9.19 3.21 -1.77
C ASN A 168 -9.00 1.68 -1.71
N LEU A 169 -10.08 0.92 -1.90
CA LEU A 169 -10.02 -0.54 -1.97
C LEU A 169 -9.19 -1.01 -3.18
N HIS A 170 -9.32 -0.32 -4.34
CA HIS A 170 -8.48 -0.57 -5.50
C HIS A 170 -6.99 -0.47 -5.14
N ASP A 171 -6.56 0.58 -4.44
CA ASP A 171 -5.15 0.79 -4.09
C ASP A 171 -4.60 -0.35 -3.21
N VAL A 172 -5.36 -0.75 -2.18
CA VAL A 172 -4.99 -1.89 -1.32
C VAL A 172 -4.87 -3.18 -2.13
N ILE A 173 -5.89 -3.49 -2.95
CA ILE A 173 -5.91 -4.70 -3.76
C ILE A 173 -4.71 -4.75 -4.72
N VAL A 174 -4.33 -3.60 -5.31
CA VAL A 174 -3.17 -3.53 -6.21
C VAL A 174 -1.87 -3.75 -5.46
N ILE A 175 -1.67 -3.12 -4.29
CA ILE A 175 -0.45 -3.34 -3.48
C ILE A 175 -0.34 -4.82 -3.11
N LEU A 176 -1.37 -5.40 -2.52
CA LEU A 176 -1.38 -6.81 -2.14
C LEU A 176 -1.20 -7.73 -3.36
N GLY A 177 -1.79 -7.37 -4.49
CA GLY A 177 -1.65 -8.09 -5.76
C GLY A 177 -0.22 -8.09 -6.29
N CYS A 178 0.49 -6.97 -6.20
CA CYS A 178 1.91 -6.88 -6.55
C CYS A 178 2.75 -7.79 -5.64
N PHE A 179 2.52 -7.75 -4.33
CA PHE A 179 3.22 -8.61 -3.37
C PHE A 179 2.95 -10.10 -3.63
N ALA A 180 1.71 -10.47 -3.93
CA ALA A 180 1.35 -11.84 -4.28
C ALA A 180 1.92 -12.27 -5.64
N PHE A 181 1.96 -11.41 -6.64
CA PHE A 181 2.49 -11.74 -7.96
C PHE A 181 4.00 -12.01 -7.94
N PHE A 182 4.77 -11.07 -7.35
CA PHE A 182 6.22 -11.15 -7.27
C PHE A 182 6.71 -12.02 -6.09
N GLN A 183 5.80 -12.48 -5.23
CA GLN A 183 6.13 -13.22 -4.00
C GLN A 183 7.11 -12.47 -3.09
N TRP A 184 6.98 -11.13 -3.06
CA TRP A 184 7.72 -10.29 -2.12
C TRP A 184 7.27 -10.57 -0.70
N GLU A 185 8.19 -10.44 0.25
CA GLU A 185 7.87 -10.66 1.65
C GLU A 185 6.85 -9.66 2.16
N PHE A 186 5.77 -10.18 2.72
CA PHE A 186 4.74 -9.41 3.41
C PHE A 186 4.97 -9.49 4.92
N SER A 187 5.70 -8.52 5.45
CA SER A 187 6.04 -8.38 6.88
C SER A 187 5.07 -7.43 7.60
N LEU A 188 5.22 -7.33 8.92
CA LEU A 188 4.47 -6.37 9.74
C LEU A 188 4.76 -4.91 9.31
N THR A 189 5.98 -4.61 8.88
CA THR A 189 6.35 -3.29 8.35
C THR A 189 5.63 -2.98 7.04
N VAL A 190 5.47 -3.97 6.15
CA VAL A 190 4.69 -3.83 4.91
C VAL A 190 3.21 -3.59 5.21
N LEU A 191 2.64 -4.30 6.19
CA LEU A 191 1.27 -4.04 6.65
C LEU A 191 1.10 -2.60 7.14
N ALA A 192 2.08 -2.09 7.91
CA ALA A 192 2.08 -0.70 8.35
C ALA A 192 2.13 0.28 7.16
N ALA A 193 2.89 -0.03 6.10
CA ALA A 193 2.89 0.75 4.87
C ALA A 193 1.51 0.76 4.18
N VAL A 194 0.83 -0.39 4.09
CA VAL A 194 -0.51 -0.49 3.52
C VAL A 194 -1.51 0.38 4.30
N LEU A 195 -1.46 0.32 5.64
CA LEU A 195 -2.30 1.17 6.50
C LEU A 195 -2.01 2.67 6.30
N ALA A 196 -0.73 3.04 6.15
CA ALA A 196 -0.34 4.43 5.88
C ALA A 196 -0.85 4.89 4.51
N VAL A 197 -0.76 4.05 3.47
CA VAL A 197 -1.28 4.35 2.13
C VAL A 197 -2.79 4.57 2.15
N LEU A 198 -3.56 3.79 2.91
CA LEU A 198 -5.00 3.99 3.06
C LEU A 198 -5.34 5.43 3.47
N GLY A 199 -4.68 5.94 4.51
CA GLY A 199 -4.89 7.32 4.97
C GLY A 199 -4.38 8.36 3.97
N TYR A 200 -3.28 8.08 3.30
CA TYR A 200 -2.67 8.99 2.33
C TYR A 200 -3.50 9.13 1.05
N SER A 201 -4.02 8.03 0.50
CA SER A 201 -4.86 8.00 -0.69
C SER A 201 -6.21 8.72 -0.48
N VAL A 202 -6.83 8.51 0.70
CA VAL A 202 -8.07 9.22 1.05
C VAL A 202 -7.86 10.74 1.05
N ASN A 203 -6.75 11.24 1.57
CA ASN A 203 -6.48 12.67 1.63
C ASN A 203 -6.49 13.31 0.23
N GLU A 204 -5.92 12.64 -0.78
CA GLU A 204 -5.94 13.12 -2.17
C GLU A 204 -7.35 13.14 -2.74
N SER A 205 -8.11 12.05 -2.56
CA SER A 205 -9.51 11.97 -3.00
C SER A 205 -10.36 13.09 -2.39
N VAL A 206 -10.19 13.37 -1.09
CA VAL A 206 -10.90 14.45 -0.38
C VAL A 206 -10.61 15.82 -0.99
N VAL A 207 -9.35 16.09 -1.32
CA VAL A 207 -8.95 17.37 -1.95
C VAL A 207 -9.61 17.56 -3.31
N ILE A 208 -9.59 16.52 -4.15
CA ILE A 208 -10.24 16.54 -5.46
C ILE A 208 -11.75 16.71 -5.31
N PHE A 209 -12.39 15.96 -4.40
CA PHE A 209 -13.83 16.03 -4.16
C PHE A 209 -14.29 17.39 -3.66
N ASP A 210 -13.57 18.00 -2.73
CA ASP A 210 -13.88 19.35 -2.26
C ASP A 210 -13.75 20.38 -3.40
N ARG A 211 -12.75 20.25 -4.27
CA ARG A 211 -12.61 21.10 -5.43
C ARG A 211 -13.72 20.87 -6.46
N ILE A 212 -14.14 19.63 -6.69
CA ILE A 212 -15.28 19.31 -7.56
C ILE A 212 -16.55 20.02 -7.01
N ARG A 213 -16.82 19.90 -5.70
CA ARG A 213 -17.97 20.53 -5.05
C ARG A 213 -17.93 22.08 -5.18
N GLU A 214 -16.76 22.66 -5.00
CA GLU A 214 -16.56 24.09 -5.20
C GLU A 214 -16.84 24.51 -6.65
N ASN A 215 -16.33 23.75 -7.62
CA ASN A 215 -16.52 24.01 -9.05
C ASN A 215 -17.98 23.88 -9.49
N PHE A 216 -18.74 22.94 -8.94
CA PHE A 216 -20.19 22.87 -9.20
C PHE A 216 -20.94 24.14 -8.79
N ARG A 217 -20.46 24.87 -7.78
CA ARG A 217 -21.03 26.14 -7.36
C ARG A 217 -20.60 27.29 -8.28
N LYS A 218 -19.36 27.30 -8.76
CA LYS A 218 -18.77 28.35 -9.59
C LYS A 218 -19.14 28.21 -11.07
N LEU A 219 -18.97 27.03 -11.65
CA LEU A 219 -19.15 26.74 -13.08
C LEU A 219 -20.58 26.28 -13.38
N ARG A 220 -21.53 27.22 -13.22
CA ARG A 220 -22.97 26.91 -13.26
C ARG A 220 -23.50 26.38 -14.59
N LYS A 221 -22.86 26.67 -15.70
CA LYS A 221 -23.29 26.31 -17.06
C LYS A 221 -22.39 25.25 -17.71
N ALA A 222 -21.32 24.80 -17.03
CA ALA A 222 -20.39 23.83 -17.58
C ALA A 222 -20.95 22.40 -17.46
N ASP A 223 -20.58 21.56 -18.42
CA ASP A 223 -20.83 20.13 -18.36
C ASP A 223 -20.07 19.48 -17.18
N ILE A 224 -20.62 18.38 -16.64
CA ILE A 224 -20.06 17.65 -15.49
C ILE A 224 -18.61 17.25 -15.73
N THR A 225 -18.31 16.74 -16.92
CA THR A 225 -16.95 16.32 -17.33
C THR A 225 -15.98 17.50 -17.20
N ARG A 226 -16.35 18.67 -17.72
CA ARG A 226 -15.52 19.89 -17.64
C ARG A 226 -15.33 20.37 -16.20
N VAL A 227 -16.38 20.27 -15.37
CA VAL A 227 -16.31 20.64 -13.94
C VAL A 227 -15.26 19.78 -13.22
N ILE A 228 -15.25 18.48 -13.50
CA ILE A 228 -14.32 17.52 -12.89
C ILE A 228 -12.90 17.73 -13.45
N ASP A 229 -12.73 17.85 -14.78
CA ASP A 229 -11.43 18.11 -15.41
C ASP A 229 -10.77 19.39 -14.88
N ASN A 230 -11.55 20.45 -14.74
CA ASN A 230 -11.08 21.71 -14.15
C ASN A 230 -10.70 21.54 -12.67
N ALA A 231 -11.49 20.79 -11.89
CA ALA A 231 -11.19 20.54 -10.48
C ALA A 231 -9.86 19.80 -10.32
N ILE A 232 -9.64 18.74 -11.09
CA ILE A 232 -8.40 17.94 -11.08
C ILE A 232 -7.22 18.83 -11.52
N THR A 233 -7.38 19.59 -12.62
CA THR A 233 -6.33 20.48 -13.12
C THR A 233 -5.91 21.52 -12.09
N LEU A 234 -6.86 22.11 -11.37
CA LEU A 234 -6.58 23.11 -10.33
C LEU A 234 -5.93 22.53 -9.07
N THR A 235 -6.13 21.24 -8.78
CA THR A 235 -5.48 20.56 -7.66
C THR A 235 -4.13 19.95 -8.02
N MET A 236 -3.83 19.79 -9.31
CA MET A 236 -2.64 19.08 -9.82
C MET A 236 -1.31 19.65 -9.28
N SER A 237 -1.17 20.98 -9.18
CA SER A 237 0.03 21.59 -8.61
C SER A 237 0.27 21.12 -7.16
N ARG A 238 -0.80 21.07 -6.36
CA ARG A 238 -0.74 20.57 -4.99
C ARG A 238 -0.42 19.06 -4.96
N THR A 239 -1.08 18.27 -5.79
CA THR A 239 -0.84 16.82 -5.92
C THR A 239 0.63 16.54 -6.23
N ILE A 240 1.20 17.20 -7.25
CA ILE A 240 2.62 17.04 -7.61
C ILE A 240 3.54 17.42 -6.46
N MET A 241 3.28 18.52 -5.75
CA MET A 241 4.14 18.96 -4.65
C MET A 241 4.05 18.03 -3.44
N THR A 242 2.84 17.63 -3.03
CA THR A 242 2.64 16.77 -1.84
C THR A 242 3.12 15.34 -2.08
N HIS A 243 2.71 14.74 -3.19
CA HIS A 243 3.13 13.37 -3.52
C HIS A 243 4.59 13.31 -3.95
N GLY A 244 5.08 14.32 -4.70
CA GLY A 244 6.47 14.39 -5.12
C GLY A 244 7.44 14.50 -3.95
N SER A 245 7.13 15.36 -2.95
CA SER A 245 7.95 15.47 -1.74
C SER A 245 7.97 14.19 -0.92
N THR A 246 6.81 13.55 -0.72
CA THR A 246 6.73 12.27 -0.01
C THR A 246 7.44 11.17 -0.79
N GLN A 247 7.25 11.12 -2.11
CA GLN A 247 7.89 10.12 -2.96
C GLN A 247 9.42 10.26 -2.96
N MET A 248 9.98 11.46 -2.89
CA MET A 248 11.43 11.65 -2.75
C MET A 248 11.96 11.02 -1.46
N VAL A 249 11.26 11.20 -0.33
CA VAL A 249 11.64 10.57 0.94
C VAL A 249 11.56 9.04 0.83
N VAL A 250 10.46 8.52 0.28
CA VAL A 250 10.25 7.07 0.12
C VAL A 250 11.26 6.44 -0.83
N ILE A 251 11.61 7.12 -1.94
CA ILE A 251 12.68 6.66 -2.86
C ILE A 251 14.03 6.66 -2.14
N SER A 252 14.32 7.68 -1.32
CA SER A 252 15.55 7.69 -0.52
C SER A 252 15.61 6.50 0.45
N MET A 253 14.48 6.14 1.08
CA MET A 253 14.40 4.92 1.90
C MET A 253 14.59 3.65 1.07
N LEU A 254 14.03 3.59 -0.14
CA LEU A 254 14.16 2.46 -1.04
C LEU A 254 15.61 2.23 -1.49
N LEU A 255 16.36 3.32 -1.72
CA LEU A 255 17.73 3.25 -2.23
C LEU A 255 18.78 3.14 -1.11
N PHE A 256 18.53 3.74 0.06
CA PHE A 256 19.52 3.88 1.12
C PHE A 256 19.04 3.30 2.47
N GLY A 257 17.79 2.86 2.57
CA GLY A 257 17.18 2.38 3.83
C GLY A 257 17.57 0.95 4.21
N GLY A 258 18.35 0.27 3.37
CA GLY A 258 18.69 -1.13 3.58
C GLY A 258 17.49 -2.07 3.42
N GLU A 259 17.75 -3.36 3.59
CA GLU A 259 16.77 -4.43 3.30
C GLU A 259 15.55 -4.37 4.23
N VAL A 260 15.74 -3.97 5.49
CA VAL A 260 14.64 -3.86 6.48
C VAL A 260 13.55 -2.90 6.02
N LEU A 261 13.93 -1.79 5.37
CA LEU A 261 13.00 -0.78 4.88
C LEU A 261 12.61 -0.96 3.42
N TYR A 262 13.26 -1.89 2.70
CA TYR A 262 13.06 -2.04 1.25
C TYR A 262 11.60 -2.32 0.89
N TYR A 263 11.00 -3.38 1.42
CA TYR A 263 9.62 -3.76 1.10
C TYR A 263 8.59 -2.78 1.68
N PHE A 264 8.89 -2.15 2.81
CA PHE A 264 8.10 -1.04 3.35
C PHE A 264 8.06 0.14 2.36
N ALA A 265 9.23 0.60 1.91
CA ALA A 265 9.35 1.71 0.98
C ALA A 265 8.77 1.35 -0.41
N LEU A 266 8.91 0.10 -0.84
CA LEU A 266 8.32 -0.40 -2.08
C LEU A 266 6.78 -0.37 -2.04
N ALA A 267 6.18 -0.84 -0.95
CA ALA A 267 4.74 -0.78 -0.74
C ALA A 267 4.21 0.66 -0.72
N LEU A 268 4.91 1.57 -0.03
CA LEU A 268 4.59 3.00 -0.06
C LEU A 268 4.72 3.60 -1.45
N THR A 269 5.77 3.27 -2.20
CA THR A 269 5.97 3.76 -3.57
C THR A 269 4.82 3.36 -4.47
N ILE A 270 4.46 2.08 -4.48
CA ILE A 270 3.33 1.56 -5.25
C ILE A 270 2.04 2.26 -4.80
N GLY A 271 1.82 2.35 -3.48
CA GLY A 271 0.61 2.95 -2.92
C GLY A 271 0.45 4.43 -3.24
N ILE A 272 1.51 5.23 -3.18
CA ILE A 272 1.49 6.64 -3.55
C ILE A 272 1.16 6.83 -5.03
N LEU A 273 1.80 6.07 -5.91
CA LEU A 273 1.58 6.16 -7.36
C LEU A 273 0.15 5.74 -7.74
N PHE A 274 -0.32 4.60 -7.20
CA PHE A 274 -1.68 4.16 -7.45
C PHE A 274 -2.73 5.02 -6.74
N GLY A 275 -2.43 5.62 -5.60
CA GLY A 275 -3.32 6.56 -4.92
C GLY A 275 -3.58 7.85 -5.72
N ILE A 276 -2.55 8.40 -6.37
CA ILE A 276 -2.72 9.51 -7.32
C ILE A 276 -3.61 9.07 -8.50
N TYR A 277 -3.25 7.93 -9.08
CA TYR A 277 -3.97 7.39 -10.22
C TYR A 277 -5.43 7.10 -9.86
N SER A 278 -5.71 6.44 -8.77
CA SER A 278 -7.06 6.04 -8.37
C SER A 278 -7.96 7.23 -8.04
N SER A 279 -7.43 8.25 -7.36
CA SER A 279 -8.18 9.47 -7.04
C SER A 279 -8.61 10.23 -8.31
N ILE A 280 -7.74 10.27 -9.33
CA ILE A 280 -8.01 10.96 -10.60
C ILE A 280 -8.79 10.07 -11.56
N MET A 281 -8.33 8.83 -11.78
CA MET A 281 -8.74 7.99 -12.91
C MET A 281 -9.69 6.84 -12.51
N VAL A 282 -9.99 6.69 -11.21
CA VAL A 282 -10.99 5.72 -10.71
C VAL A 282 -12.11 6.47 -10.01
N ALA A 283 -11.83 7.21 -8.94
CA ALA A 283 -12.87 7.89 -8.17
C ALA A 283 -13.65 8.92 -9.00
N SER A 284 -12.95 9.77 -9.76
CA SER A 284 -13.61 10.82 -10.56
C SER A 284 -14.49 10.29 -11.69
N PRO A 285 -14.09 9.29 -12.49
CA PRO A 285 -15.00 8.66 -13.46
C PRO A 285 -16.16 7.91 -12.82
N ILE A 286 -15.98 7.32 -11.63
CA ILE A 286 -17.09 6.68 -10.89
C ILE A 286 -18.15 7.72 -10.51
N LEU A 287 -17.77 8.95 -10.13
CA LEU A 287 -18.74 10.02 -9.87
C LEU A 287 -19.62 10.31 -11.10
N ILE A 288 -19.04 10.28 -12.30
CA ILE A 288 -19.78 10.45 -13.55
C ILE A 288 -20.75 9.29 -13.77
N LEU A 289 -20.30 8.04 -13.53
CA LEU A 289 -21.14 6.84 -13.66
C LEU A 289 -22.30 6.84 -12.65
N LEU A 290 -22.08 7.30 -11.44
CA LEU A 290 -23.10 7.45 -10.41
C LEU A 290 -24.05 8.63 -10.70
N GLY A 291 -23.82 9.34 -11.79
CA GLY A 291 -24.67 10.46 -12.20
C GLY A 291 -24.69 11.57 -11.18
N VAL A 292 -23.50 12.01 -10.70
CA VAL A 292 -23.41 13.17 -9.81
C VAL A 292 -24.03 14.38 -10.50
N LYS A 293 -24.91 15.09 -9.79
CA LYS A 293 -25.60 16.27 -10.29
C LYS A 293 -25.35 17.45 -9.37
N ARG A 294 -25.54 18.62 -9.91
CA ARG A 294 -25.44 19.85 -9.14
C ARG A 294 -26.44 19.92 -7.98
N GLU A 295 -27.65 19.40 -8.20
CA GLU A 295 -28.72 19.36 -7.21
C GLU A 295 -28.34 18.51 -5.97
N ASP A 296 -27.49 17.51 -6.12
CA ASP A 296 -26.95 16.71 -5.04
C ASP A 296 -26.08 17.55 -4.07
N LEU A 297 -25.53 18.70 -4.54
CA LEU A 297 -24.52 19.49 -3.83
C LEU A 297 -25.04 20.85 -3.31
N ILE A 298 -26.22 21.26 -3.73
CA ILE A 298 -26.85 22.51 -3.30
C ILE A 298 -27.96 22.13 -2.35
N LYS A 299 -27.78 22.42 -1.05
CA LYS A 299 -28.93 22.36 -0.11
C LYS A 299 -29.99 23.31 -0.65
N PRO A 300 -31.26 22.87 -0.78
CA PRO A 300 -32.34 23.78 -1.15
C PRO A 300 -32.33 24.94 -0.15
N GLU A 301 -32.34 26.17 -0.63
CA GLU A 301 -32.54 27.34 0.17
C GLU A 301 -33.86 27.08 0.95
N ARG A 302 -33.78 27.06 2.27
CA ARG A 302 -34.98 27.10 3.13
C ARG A 302 -35.72 28.35 2.69
N LYS A 303 -36.86 28.19 1.99
CA LYS A 303 -37.81 29.30 1.80
C LYS A 303 -38.04 29.88 3.18
N GLN A 304 -37.54 31.11 3.42
CA GLN A 304 -38.00 31.90 4.54
C GLN A 304 -39.52 31.96 4.36
N GLN A 305 -40.23 31.30 5.25
CA GLN A 305 -41.64 31.56 5.40
C GLN A 305 -41.71 33.08 5.69
N GLU A 306 -42.21 33.86 4.73
CA GLU A 306 -42.70 35.18 5.01
C GLU A 306 -43.70 35.00 6.14
N GLU A 307 -43.28 35.34 7.36
CA GLU A 307 -44.20 35.57 8.46
C GLU A 307 -45.12 36.70 7.97
N ALA A 308 -46.32 36.30 7.59
CA ALA A 308 -47.42 37.24 7.45
C ALA A 308 -47.61 37.87 8.81
N VAL A 309 -47.10 39.08 8.99
CA VAL A 309 -47.42 39.92 10.13
C VAL A 309 -48.88 40.29 9.99
N PRO A 310 -49.72 40.08 11.03
CA PRO A 310 -51.13 40.38 11.02
C PRO A 310 -51.43 41.88 10.92
#